data_c9d63263d715c7f27888eab2d088d4e1
#
_entry.id   c9d63263d715c7f27888eab2d088d4e1
#
_cell.length_a   1.000
_cell.length_b   1.000
_cell.length_c   1.000
_cell.angle_alpha   90.00
_cell.angle_beta   90.00
_cell.angle_gamma   90.00
#
_symmetry.space_group_name_H-M   'P 1'
#
loop_
_entity.id
_entity.type
_entity.pdbx_description
1 polymer ?
#
loop_
_entity_poly.entity_id
_entity_poly.type
_entity_poly.pdbx_seq_one_letter_code
_entity_poly.pdbx_strand_id
1 'polypeptide(L)'
;MTRIYLVRHAEAEGNLYRVAHGHYNGLITARGYKQIEVLRRRFEHIPIDAVYSSDLFRTRTTAKAVYLPKGLALHTDPNLREVNMGVWEGQTWQQLRMEDEERIVDFNRHLDRWQVPGGETAQQVLDRFIPALTRIAQENDGKTVAVFSHGAALRIVLGTLEGRPLSELGSTPHGDNTAISLLEYDEDGFAV
;
A
#
# COMPACT_ATOMS: atom_id res chain seq x y z
N MET A 1 -2.85 -22.13 6.22
CA MET A 1 -3.41 -20.76 6.37
C MET A 1 -2.29 -19.77 6.70
N THR A 2 -2.10 -18.77 5.88
CA THR A 2 -1.09 -17.71 6.06
C THR A 2 -1.74 -16.46 6.62
N ARG A 3 -1.11 -15.83 7.62
CA ARG A 3 -1.59 -14.56 8.19
C ARG A 3 -0.71 -13.41 7.68
N ILE A 4 -1.32 -12.35 7.15
CA ILE A 4 -0.61 -11.23 6.53
C ILE A 4 -1.01 -9.92 7.22
N TYR A 5 -0.04 -9.26 7.85
CA TYR A 5 -0.17 -7.87 8.28
C TYR A 5 0.18 -6.96 7.12
N LEU A 6 -0.82 -6.38 6.48
CA LEU A 6 -0.67 -5.48 5.34
C LEU A 6 -0.59 -4.04 5.87
N VAL A 7 0.55 -3.37 5.67
CA VAL A 7 0.90 -2.11 6.34
C VAL A 7 1.13 -1.01 5.32
N ARG A 8 0.46 0.14 5.50
CA ARG A 8 0.77 1.35 4.76
C ARG A 8 2.04 2.00 5.29
N HIS A 9 2.88 2.54 4.39
CA HIS A 9 4.10 3.26 4.78
C HIS A 9 3.83 4.44 5.74
N ALA A 10 4.83 4.83 6.53
CA ALA A 10 4.82 6.00 7.38
C ALA A 10 4.77 7.30 6.55
N GLU A 11 4.44 8.42 7.20
CA GLU A 11 4.35 9.72 6.54
C GLU A 11 5.65 10.04 5.79
N ALA A 12 5.48 10.34 4.50
CA ALA A 12 6.53 10.74 3.59
C ALA A 12 6.25 12.14 3.01
N GLU A 13 7.22 12.71 2.31
CA GLU A 13 7.16 14.09 1.77
C GLU A 13 5.88 14.38 1.01
N GLY A 14 5.41 13.47 0.16
CA GLY A 14 4.18 13.70 -0.58
C GLY A 14 2.93 13.76 0.29
N ASN A 15 2.92 13.10 1.44
CA ASN A 15 1.84 13.27 2.42
C ASN A 15 1.92 14.66 3.07
N LEU A 16 3.13 15.09 3.48
CA LEU A 16 3.37 16.39 4.10
C LEU A 16 3.03 17.54 3.15
N TYR A 17 3.53 17.48 1.93
CA TYR A 17 3.35 18.54 0.92
C TYR A 17 2.07 18.37 0.10
N ARG A 18 1.27 17.32 0.37
CA ARG A 18 0.01 17.02 -0.31
C ARG A 18 0.16 16.92 -1.83
N VAL A 19 1.19 16.22 -2.27
CA VAL A 19 1.43 15.90 -3.68
C VAL A 19 1.09 14.44 -3.99
N ALA A 20 0.71 14.18 -5.24
CA ALA A 20 0.55 12.82 -5.73
C ALA A 20 1.92 12.14 -5.82
N HIS A 21 2.13 11.09 -5.04
CA HIS A 21 3.40 10.40 -4.98
C HIS A 21 3.60 9.43 -6.14
N GLY A 22 2.65 8.52 -6.34
CA GLY A 22 2.82 7.42 -7.27
C GLY A 22 4.13 6.65 -7.05
N HIS A 23 4.92 6.52 -8.09
CA HIS A 23 6.25 5.90 -8.07
C HIS A 23 7.37 6.88 -7.70
N TYR A 24 7.08 8.18 -7.54
CA TYR A 24 8.06 9.14 -7.01
C TYR A 24 8.62 8.66 -5.67
N ASN A 25 9.93 8.76 -5.50
CA ASN A 25 10.64 8.13 -4.37
C ASN A 25 10.95 9.14 -3.26
N GLY A 26 9.91 9.71 -2.64
CA GLY A 26 10.02 10.69 -1.55
C GLY A 26 10.53 10.11 -0.23
N LEU A 27 11.14 10.97 0.58
CA LEU A 27 11.72 10.63 1.88
C LEU A 27 10.67 10.56 2.98
N ILE A 28 10.99 9.86 4.07
CA ILE A 28 10.20 9.85 5.30
C ILE A 28 10.38 11.19 6.04
N THR A 29 9.28 11.73 6.56
CA THR A 29 9.29 12.95 7.36
C THR A 29 9.72 12.69 8.81
N ALA A 30 10.02 13.76 9.57
CA ALA A 30 10.31 13.64 11.01
C ALA A 30 9.14 12.99 11.78
N ARG A 31 7.88 13.29 11.38
CA ARG A 31 6.69 12.63 11.94
C ARG A 31 6.63 11.17 11.54
N GLY A 32 6.96 10.86 10.27
CA GLY A 32 7.02 9.48 9.77
C GLY A 32 7.98 8.62 10.57
N TYR A 33 9.15 9.12 10.94
CA TYR A 33 10.07 8.38 11.81
C TYR A 33 9.51 8.12 13.21
N LYS A 34 8.71 9.03 13.78
CA LYS A 34 7.98 8.77 15.04
C LYS A 34 6.91 7.69 14.85
N GLN A 35 6.20 7.68 13.74
CA GLN A 35 5.25 6.63 13.41
C GLN A 35 5.93 5.25 13.27
N ILE A 36 7.12 5.20 12.65
CA ILE A 36 7.92 3.97 12.55
C ILE A 36 8.28 3.42 13.93
N GLU A 37 8.65 4.29 14.89
CA GLU A 37 8.95 3.85 16.26
C GLU A 37 7.70 3.31 16.98
N VAL A 38 6.53 3.94 16.79
CA VAL A 38 5.27 3.41 17.33
C VAL A 38 4.94 2.06 16.69
N LEU A 39 5.13 1.92 15.38
CA LEU A 39 4.93 0.67 14.66
C LEU A 39 5.86 -0.43 15.16
N ARG A 40 7.14 -0.11 15.44
CA ARG A 40 8.11 -1.03 16.04
C ARG A 40 7.59 -1.62 17.36
N ARG A 41 7.09 -0.77 18.26
CA ARG A 41 6.48 -1.20 19.52
C ARG A 41 5.24 -2.06 19.30
N ARG A 42 4.41 -1.71 18.33
CA ARG A 42 3.21 -2.49 17.99
C ARG A 42 3.55 -3.92 17.57
N PHE A 43 4.65 -4.11 16.81
CA PHE A 43 5.09 -5.43 16.35
C PHE A 43 6.02 -6.16 17.31
N GLU A 44 6.39 -5.57 18.45
CA GLU A 44 7.36 -6.16 19.40
C GLU A 44 6.99 -7.60 19.79
N HIS A 45 5.73 -7.81 20.15
CA HIS A 45 5.23 -9.11 20.62
C HIS A 45 4.44 -9.90 19.57
N ILE A 46 4.34 -9.38 18.35
CA ILE A 46 3.68 -10.09 17.24
C ILE A 46 4.74 -10.94 16.55
N PRO A 47 4.61 -12.27 16.52
CA PRO A 47 5.53 -13.11 15.78
C PRO A 47 5.40 -12.84 14.29
N ILE A 48 6.51 -12.56 13.63
CA ILE A 48 6.60 -12.37 12.18
C ILE A 48 7.72 -13.27 11.65
N ASP A 49 7.42 -14.07 10.64
CA ASP A 49 8.35 -15.05 10.07
C ASP A 49 9.06 -14.49 8.83
N ALA A 50 8.43 -13.58 8.08
CA ALA A 50 9.03 -12.93 6.90
C ALA A 50 8.48 -11.53 6.69
N VAL A 51 9.27 -10.66 6.05
CA VAL A 51 8.91 -9.27 5.79
C VAL A 51 9.10 -8.94 4.31
N TYR A 52 8.05 -8.43 3.69
CA TYR A 52 7.99 -8.01 2.30
C TYR A 52 7.68 -6.52 2.20
N SER A 53 8.15 -5.88 1.15
CA SER A 53 7.88 -4.46 0.91
C SER A 53 7.90 -4.16 -0.58
N SER A 54 7.18 -3.12 -1.02
CA SER A 54 7.56 -2.53 -2.28
C SER A 54 9.02 -2.04 -2.21
N ASP A 55 9.64 -1.85 -3.34
CA ASP A 55 11.03 -1.43 -3.43
C ASP A 55 11.22 0.10 -3.29
N LEU A 56 10.14 0.87 -3.08
CA LEU A 56 10.22 2.30 -2.86
C LEU A 56 10.77 2.64 -1.46
N PHE A 57 11.50 3.74 -1.37
CA PHE A 57 12.23 4.13 -0.15
C PHE A 57 11.32 4.21 1.09
N ARG A 58 10.13 4.82 0.96
CA ARG A 58 9.21 5.03 2.09
C ARG A 58 8.67 3.73 2.70
N THR A 59 8.38 2.72 1.89
CA THR A 59 7.93 1.40 2.38
C THR A 59 9.08 0.61 2.98
N ARG A 60 10.25 0.57 2.31
CA ARG A 60 11.45 -0.10 2.81
C ARG A 60 11.90 0.50 4.15
N THR A 61 11.84 1.83 4.29
CA THR A 61 12.20 2.52 5.53
C THR A 61 11.20 2.22 6.64
N THR A 62 9.90 2.19 6.33
CA THR A 62 8.87 1.79 7.29
C THR A 62 9.02 0.35 7.75
N ALA A 63 9.34 -0.57 6.84
CA ALA A 63 9.55 -1.99 7.14
C ALA A 63 10.68 -2.25 8.15
N LYS A 64 11.64 -1.33 8.30
CA LYS A 64 12.71 -1.40 9.32
C LYS A 64 12.16 -1.56 10.74
N ALA A 65 10.94 -1.06 11.00
CA ALA A 65 10.26 -1.24 12.28
C ALA A 65 10.07 -2.70 12.67
N VAL A 66 10.00 -3.60 11.68
CA VAL A 66 9.69 -5.01 11.90
C VAL A 66 10.91 -5.90 11.64
N TYR A 67 11.54 -5.80 10.47
CA TYR A 67 12.57 -6.76 10.12
C TYR A 67 13.88 -6.59 10.91
N LEU A 68 14.28 -5.33 11.25
CA LEU A 68 15.52 -5.10 11.98
C LEU A 68 15.49 -5.67 13.41
N PRO A 69 14.47 -5.35 14.27
CA PRO A 69 14.43 -5.88 15.63
C PRO A 69 14.31 -7.41 15.68
N LYS A 70 13.73 -8.01 14.63
CA LYS A 70 13.50 -9.46 14.55
C LYS A 70 14.64 -10.22 13.87
N GLY A 71 15.66 -9.51 13.36
CA GLY A 71 16.80 -10.12 12.65
C GLY A 71 16.39 -10.81 11.34
N LEU A 72 15.30 -10.34 10.70
CA LEU A 72 14.80 -10.90 9.46
C LEU A 72 15.38 -10.18 8.23
N ALA A 73 15.39 -10.86 7.09
CA ALA A 73 15.68 -10.24 5.80
C ALA A 73 14.46 -9.45 5.30
N LEU A 74 14.70 -8.38 4.53
CA LEU A 74 13.66 -7.68 3.79
C LEU A 74 13.61 -8.19 2.35
N HIS A 75 12.46 -8.70 1.93
CA HIS A 75 12.18 -9.08 0.54
C HIS A 75 11.45 -7.93 -0.16
N THR A 76 11.98 -7.46 -1.28
CA THR A 76 11.35 -6.37 -2.04
C THR A 76 10.71 -6.89 -3.32
N ASP A 77 9.49 -6.37 -3.62
CA ASP A 77 8.76 -6.71 -4.84
C ASP A 77 8.16 -5.43 -5.45
N PRO A 78 8.54 -5.03 -6.69
CA PRO A 78 7.96 -3.86 -7.36
C PRO A 78 6.45 -3.99 -7.63
N ASN A 79 5.89 -5.20 -7.66
CA ASN A 79 4.45 -5.39 -7.80
C ASN A 79 3.64 -4.90 -6.58
N LEU A 80 4.30 -4.65 -5.45
CA LEU A 80 3.70 -4.05 -4.24
C LEU A 80 3.75 -2.51 -4.24
N ARG A 81 4.23 -1.87 -5.31
CA ARG A 81 4.28 -0.39 -5.41
C ARG A 81 2.90 0.25 -5.36
N GLU A 82 2.94 1.56 -5.09
CA GLU A 82 1.79 2.45 -5.25
C GLU A 82 1.28 2.44 -6.70
N VAL A 83 0.08 2.92 -6.90
CA VAL A 83 -0.43 3.23 -8.25
C VAL A 83 0.55 4.18 -8.94
N ASN A 84 0.94 3.85 -10.17
CA ASN A 84 1.66 4.81 -11.01
C ASN A 84 0.70 5.94 -11.38
N MET A 85 0.98 7.14 -10.88
CA MET A 85 0.12 8.33 -11.06
C MET A 85 0.43 9.10 -12.35
N GLY A 86 1.37 8.63 -13.18
CA GLY A 86 1.69 9.23 -14.47
C GLY A 86 1.97 10.73 -14.36
N VAL A 87 1.31 11.53 -15.19
CA VAL A 87 1.50 13.00 -15.22
C VAL A 87 1.06 13.71 -13.94
N TRP A 88 0.36 13.04 -13.03
CA TRP A 88 0.00 13.61 -11.74
C TRP A 88 1.15 13.60 -10.73
N GLU A 89 2.17 12.77 -10.93
CA GLU A 89 3.28 12.64 -9.97
C GLU A 89 3.99 13.97 -9.73
N GLY A 90 4.17 14.32 -8.47
CA GLY A 90 4.77 15.57 -8.04
C GLY A 90 3.85 16.79 -8.06
N GLN A 91 2.64 16.69 -8.61
CA GLN A 91 1.66 17.77 -8.57
C GLN A 91 0.91 17.77 -7.23
N THR A 92 0.53 18.95 -6.74
CA THR A 92 -0.28 19.05 -5.53
C THR A 92 -1.73 18.61 -5.81
N TRP A 93 -2.37 17.98 -4.83
CA TRP A 93 -3.79 17.63 -4.93
C TRP A 93 -4.68 18.86 -5.15
N GLN A 94 -4.24 20.04 -4.71
CA GLN A 94 -4.95 21.28 -4.96
C GLN A 94 -4.89 21.69 -6.43
N GLN A 95 -3.72 21.67 -7.06
CA GLN A 95 -3.58 21.92 -8.50
C GLN A 95 -4.42 20.94 -9.30
N LEU A 96 -4.32 19.65 -9.00
CA LEU A 96 -5.09 18.61 -9.69
C LEU A 96 -6.61 18.85 -9.60
N ARG A 97 -7.12 19.33 -8.44
CA ARG A 97 -8.54 19.70 -8.33
C ARG A 97 -8.94 20.88 -9.21
N MET A 98 -8.02 21.78 -9.47
CA MET A 98 -8.28 22.97 -10.30
C MET A 98 -8.11 22.68 -11.80
N GLU A 99 -7.16 21.83 -12.16
CA GLU A 99 -6.74 21.63 -13.54
C GLU A 99 -7.27 20.31 -14.14
N ASP A 100 -7.69 19.35 -13.31
CA ASP A 100 -8.11 18.01 -13.72
C ASP A 100 -9.24 17.46 -12.83
N GLU A 101 -10.26 18.31 -12.58
CA GLU A 101 -11.36 18.01 -11.65
C GLU A 101 -12.09 16.71 -12.01
N GLU A 102 -12.33 16.45 -13.28
CA GLU A 102 -13.03 15.24 -13.75
C GLU A 102 -12.29 13.97 -13.30
N ARG A 103 -10.97 13.88 -13.54
CA ARG A 103 -10.20 12.72 -13.12
C ARG A 103 -10.03 12.63 -11.60
N ILE A 104 -10.03 13.76 -10.88
CA ILE A 104 -10.04 13.75 -9.41
C ILE A 104 -11.35 13.16 -8.87
N VAL A 105 -12.49 13.49 -9.49
CA VAL A 105 -13.77 12.88 -9.13
C VAL A 105 -13.76 11.39 -9.40
N ASP A 106 -13.24 10.96 -10.55
CA ASP A 106 -13.12 9.54 -10.89
C ASP A 106 -12.17 8.81 -9.93
N PHE A 107 -11.01 9.36 -9.59
CA PHE A 107 -10.09 8.79 -8.61
C PHE A 107 -10.75 8.57 -7.23
N ASN A 108 -11.62 9.49 -6.83
CA ASN A 108 -12.29 9.40 -5.53
C ASN A 108 -13.54 8.51 -5.52
N ARG A 109 -14.25 8.38 -6.66
CA ARG A 109 -15.58 7.77 -6.72
C ARG A 109 -15.73 6.66 -7.75
N HIS A 110 -14.95 6.67 -8.83
CA HIS A 110 -15.16 5.85 -10.02
C HIS A 110 -13.85 5.25 -10.51
N LEU A 111 -13.17 4.45 -9.66
CA LEU A 111 -11.90 3.83 -9.99
C LEU A 111 -11.97 2.87 -11.18
N ASP A 112 -13.16 2.39 -11.54
CA ASP A 112 -13.43 1.57 -12.72
C ASP A 112 -13.13 2.28 -14.04
N ARG A 113 -13.25 3.61 -14.08
CA ARG A 113 -12.97 4.42 -15.27
C ARG A 113 -11.83 5.42 -15.09
N TRP A 114 -11.28 5.53 -13.87
CA TRP A 114 -10.19 6.44 -13.61
C TRP A 114 -8.93 6.05 -14.38
N GLN A 115 -8.37 7.02 -15.10
CA GLN A 115 -7.12 6.86 -15.84
C GLN A 115 -6.39 8.19 -15.96
N VAL A 116 -5.07 8.18 -15.73
CA VAL A 116 -4.17 9.33 -15.89
C VAL A 116 -3.16 9.02 -16.99
N PRO A 117 -2.86 9.94 -17.90
CA PRO A 117 -1.84 9.73 -18.94
C PRO A 117 -0.50 9.28 -18.34
N GLY A 118 0.05 8.18 -18.86
CA GLY A 118 1.28 7.57 -18.36
C GLY A 118 1.17 6.85 -17.01
N GLY A 119 -0.04 6.81 -16.43
CA GLY A 119 -0.31 6.12 -15.17
C GLY A 119 -0.96 4.74 -15.35
N GLU A 120 -1.23 4.08 -14.24
CA GLU A 120 -1.94 2.79 -14.16
C GLU A 120 -3.44 3.02 -13.92
N THR A 121 -4.25 2.11 -14.44
CA THR A 121 -5.65 1.96 -14.02
C THR A 121 -5.73 1.13 -12.72
N ALA A 122 -6.88 1.19 -12.03
CA ALA A 122 -7.11 0.33 -10.86
C ALA A 122 -7.01 -1.16 -11.21
N GLN A 123 -7.48 -1.57 -12.39
CA GLN A 123 -7.37 -2.96 -12.84
C GLN A 123 -5.91 -3.39 -13.02
N GLN A 124 -5.07 -2.56 -13.61
CA GLN A 124 -3.63 -2.85 -13.77
C GLN A 124 -2.93 -3.00 -12.41
N VAL A 125 -3.33 -2.22 -11.41
CA VAL A 125 -2.82 -2.41 -10.05
C VAL A 125 -3.22 -3.78 -9.49
N LEU A 126 -4.48 -4.19 -9.65
CA LEU A 126 -4.94 -5.53 -9.22
C LEU A 126 -4.20 -6.63 -9.95
N ASP A 127 -4.00 -6.50 -11.27
CA ASP A 127 -3.35 -7.51 -12.11
C ASP A 127 -1.89 -7.81 -11.69
N ARG A 128 -1.20 -6.85 -11.06
CA ARG A 128 0.14 -7.06 -10.52
C ARG A 128 0.18 -7.38 -9.04
N PHE A 129 -0.69 -6.74 -8.25
CA PHE A 129 -0.62 -6.81 -6.79
C PHE A 129 -1.22 -8.12 -6.25
N ILE A 130 -2.38 -8.53 -6.73
CA ILE A 130 -3.05 -9.75 -6.25
C ILE A 130 -2.19 -11.01 -6.51
N PRO A 131 -1.63 -11.23 -7.71
CA PRO A 131 -0.72 -12.36 -7.92
C PRO A 131 0.53 -12.33 -7.02
N ALA A 132 1.10 -11.14 -6.78
CA ALA A 132 2.25 -11.00 -5.89
C ALA A 132 1.89 -11.34 -4.43
N LEU A 133 0.74 -10.86 -3.95
CA LEU A 133 0.25 -11.14 -2.60
C LEU A 133 -0.09 -12.63 -2.42
N THR A 134 -0.72 -13.23 -3.43
CA THR A 134 -1.04 -14.67 -3.46
C THR A 134 0.22 -15.52 -3.39
N ARG A 135 1.24 -15.20 -4.20
CA ARG A 135 2.53 -15.87 -4.17
C ARG A 135 3.18 -15.76 -2.78
N ILE A 136 3.20 -14.57 -2.19
CA ILE A 136 3.73 -14.36 -0.83
C ILE A 136 2.98 -15.24 0.17
N ALA A 137 1.65 -15.31 0.08
CA ALA A 137 0.84 -16.12 0.97
C ALA A 137 1.16 -17.62 0.84
N GLN A 138 1.27 -18.12 -0.39
CA GLN A 138 1.56 -19.53 -0.69
C GLN A 138 2.97 -19.95 -0.25
N GLU A 139 3.99 -19.09 -0.50
CA GLU A 139 5.38 -19.33 -0.07
C GLU A 139 5.54 -19.36 1.46
N ASN A 140 4.56 -18.83 2.19
CA ASN A 140 4.58 -18.72 3.65
C ASN A 140 3.43 -19.47 4.33
N ASP A 141 2.97 -20.58 3.76
CA ASP A 141 1.89 -21.36 4.37
C ASP A 141 2.22 -21.73 5.83
N GLY A 142 1.24 -21.57 6.70
CA GLY A 142 1.37 -21.80 8.14
C GLY A 142 2.11 -20.69 8.91
N LYS A 143 2.53 -19.61 8.24
CA LYS A 143 3.35 -18.53 8.82
C LYS A 143 2.58 -17.22 8.94
N THR A 144 3.18 -16.28 9.66
CA THR A 144 2.73 -14.90 9.78
C THR A 144 3.73 -13.96 9.10
N VAL A 145 3.29 -13.14 8.15
CA VAL A 145 4.15 -12.23 7.41
C VAL A 145 3.69 -10.78 7.53
N ALA A 146 4.61 -9.83 7.36
CA ALA A 146 4.30 -8.42 7.23
C ALA A 146 4.62 -7.95 5.81
N VAL A 147 3.67 -7.24 5.18
CA VAL A 147 3.78 -6.73 3.81
C VAL A 147 3.56 -5.22 3.83
N PHE A 148 4.54 -4.45 3.36
CA PHE A 148 4.52 -2.99 3.38
C PHE A 148 4.23 -2.43 1.99
N SER A 149 3.20 -1.58 1.90
CA SER A 149 2.75 -0.99 0.65
C SER A 149 2.21 0.44 0.85
N HIS A 150 1.28 0.90 0.01
CA HIS A 150 0.93 2.29 -0.21
C HIS A 150 -0.58 2.52 -0.14
N GLY A 151 -0.97 3.79 0.04
CA GLY A 151 -2.35 4.16 0.35
C GLY A 151 -3.37 3.83 -0.72
N ALA A 152 -3.17 4.26 -1.97
CA ALA A 152 -4.14 4.04 -3.04
C ALA A 152 -4.13 2.57 -3.49
N ALA A 153 -2.95 1.94 -3.61
CA ALA A 153 -2.85 0.53 -3.93
C ALA A 153 -3.58 -0.35 -2.89
N LEU A 154 -3.36 -0.10 -1.59
CA LEU A 154 -4.05 -0.84 -0.53
C LEU A 154 -5.57 -0.62 -0.54
N ARG A 155 -6.03 0.62 -0.81
CA ARG A 155 -7.46 0.90 -0.96
C ARG A 155 -8.09 0.06 -2.06
N ILE A 156 -7.46 -0.02 -3.22
CA ILE A 156 -7.92 -0.83 -4.36
C ILE A 156 -7.94 -2.32 -3.98
N VAL A 157 -6.84 -2.82 -3.46
CA VAL A 157 -6.68 -4.25 -3.11
C VAL A 157 -7.65 -4.68 -2.02
N LEU A 158 -7.70 -3.97 -0.90
CA LEU A 158 -8.57 -4.32 0.23
C LEU A 158 -10.05 -4.28 -0.16
N GLY A 159 -10.49 -3.22 -0.86
CA GLY A 159 -11.87 -3.14 -1.31
C GLY A 159 -12.25 -4.28 -2.27
N THR A 160 -11.33 -4.70 -3.13
CA THR A 160 -11.56 -5.86 -4.02
C THR A 160 -11.61 -7.16 -3.24
N LEU A 161 -10.74 -7.37 -2.26
CA LEU A 161 -10.75 -8.57 -1.40
C LEU A 161 -12.00 -8.64 -0.52
N GLU A 162 -12.59 -7.50 -0.17
CA GLU A 162 -13.91 -7.40 0.50
C GLU A 162 -15.09 -7.67 -0.47
N GLY A 163 -14.83 -8.00 -1.73
CA GLY A 163 -15.85 -8.32 -2.74
C GLY A 163 -16.52 -7.10 -3.38
N ARG A 164 -15.95 -5.89 -3.23
CA ARG A 164 -16.49 -4.67 -3.84
C ARG A 164 -16.07 -4.58 -5.32
N PRO A 165 -16.97 -4.24 -6.23
CA PRO A 165 -16.61 -3.98 -7.62
C PRO A 165 -15.78 -2.70 -7.74
N LEU A 166 -14.97 -2.57 -8.80
CA LEU A 166 -14.12 -1.39 -9.04
C LEU A 166 -14.90 -0.07 -9.00
N SER A 167 -16.15 -0.07 -9.48
CA SER A 167 -17.03 1.10 -9.46
C SER A 167 -17.39 1.60 -8.06
N GLU A 168 -17.24 0.75 -7.03
CA GLU A 168 -17.59 1.06 -5.65
C GLU A 168 -16.37 1.23 -4.73
N LEU A 169 -15.16 0.97 -5.23
CA LEU A 169 -13.91 1.12 -4.46
C LEU A 169 -13.67 2.54 -3.96
N GLY A 170 -14.31 3.54 -4.58
CA GLY A 170 -14.31 4.90 -4.11
C GLY A 170 -14.81 5.08 -2.67
N SER A 171 -15.67 4.17 -2.18
CA SER A 171 -16.17 4.16 -0.81
C SER A 171 -15.26 3.46 0.19
N THR A 172 -14.23 2.75 -0.27
CA THR A 172 -13.25 2.10 0.61
C THR A 172 -12.43 3.18 1.34
N PRO A 173 -12.34 3.13 2.68
CA PRO A 173 -11.58 4.12 3.44
C PRO A 173 -10.10 4.14 3.05
N HIS A 174 -9.51 5.32 3.02
CA HIS A 174 -8.06 5.45 3.03
C HIS A 174 -7.55 5.19 4.46
N GLY A 175 -6.75 4.15 4.64
CA GLY A 175 -6.04 3.97 5.91
C GLY A 175 -5.02 5.10 6.14
N ASP A 176 -4.83 5.51 7.39
CA ASP A 176 -3.78 6.47 7.75
C ASP A 176 -2.38 5.91 7.50
N ASN A 177 -1.35 6.77 7.52
CA ASN A 177 0.03 6.32 7.50
C ASN A 177 0.27 5.33 8.67
N THR A 178 0.94 4.22 8.39
CA THR A 178 1.15 3.07 9.29
C THR A 178 -0.12 2.31 9.69
N ALA A 179 -1.25 2.54 9.02
CA ALA A 179 -2.43 1.69 9.20
C ALA A 179 -2.11 0.24 8.85
N ILE A 180 -2.73 -0.68 9.58
CA ILE A 180 -2.53 -2.12 9.46
C ILE A 180 -3.87 -2.77 9.16
N SER A 181 -3.91 -3.61 8.12
CA SER A 181 -5.00 -4.54 7.84
C SER A 181 -4.49 -5.96 8.05
N LEU A 182 -5.30 -6.82 8.64
CA LEU A 182 -4.98 -8.22 8.81
C LEU A 182 -5.72 -9.02 7.76
N LEU A 183 -4.99 -9.81 6.99
CA LEU A 183 -5.51 -10.76 6.03
C LEU A 183 -5.18 -12.19 6.47
N GLU A 184 -6.08 -13.10 6.20
CA GLU A 184 -5.84 -14.53 6.28
C GLU A 184 -5.99 -15.13 4.88
N TYR A 185 -5.13 -16.09 4.54
CA TYR A 185 -5.15 -16.78 3.25
C TYR A 185 -5.12 -18.28 3.45
N ASP A 186 -6.05 -18.98 2.82
CA ASP A 186 -6.12 -20.42 2.80
C ASP A 186 -6.59 -20.97 1.43
N GLU A 187 -7.18 -22.16 1.39
CA GLU A 187 -7.69 -22.80 0.17
C GLU A 187 -8.90 -22.07 -0.44
N ASP A 188 -9.64 -21.31 0.37
CA ASP A 188 -10.80 -20.51 -0.07
C ASP A 188 -10.40 -19.11 -0.55
N GLY A 189 -9.13 -18.71 -0.39
CA GLY A 189 -8.57 -17.44 -0.79
C GLY A 189 -8.30 -16.47 0.35
N PHE A 190 -8.42 -15.16 0.10
CA PHE A 190 -8.19 -14.11 1.10
C PHE A 190 -9.47 -13.78 1.87
N ALA A 191 -9.33 -13.68 3.20
CA ALA A 191 -10.27 -13.03 4.10
C ALA A 191 -9.62 -11.77 4.74
N VAL A 192 -10.39 -10.66 4.87
CA VAL A 192 -9.95 -9.36 5.41
C VAL A 192 -10.48 -9.19 6.84
#